data_8791828d866e23fb798658f5fe157d52
#
_entry.id   8791828d866e23fb798658f5fe157d52
#
_cell.length_a   1.000
_cell.length_b   1.000
_cell.length_c   1.000
_cell.angle_alpha   90.00
_cell.angle_beta   90.00
_cell.angle_gamma   90.00
#
_symmetry.space_group_name_H-M   'P 1'
#
loop_
_entity.id
_entity.type
_entity.pdbx_description
1 polymer ?
#
loop_
_entity_poly.entity_id
_entity_poly.type
_entity_poly.pdbx_seq_one_letter_code
_entity_poly.pdbx_strand_id
1 'polypeptide(L)'
;MTRTDLWKALEETQLYISKYYATALTDEDKHDQLKAYIEKFVLDNGYLIDGFTDEELVNRLYSEMVEYSILTPYLGASDIDEINVNSWDDVVLTYSDGRMVKTEEHFHSPGHAVDIVKRLLHHSGMIIDNAMPIAQGHLPGNTRITAIKSPVVDEDCGISVSIRLLHPQRVDRKCLIDSGMATEEIMEFLEMCVRYGVSLVVAGRTSSGKTTLLNALLGSIPDDKRIYTIESGARELFLVKRNRFGEVQNNVVHTLSRPSDNGAYNISQEELVVAALRFDPDIVAVGEIRDAEANSAVEASLTGHTVVTTVHSGPGEAAHGRIALLCQRRFELGMEVSLSQARQAFPLVVFAHKCEDNSRKVMDISEVYVAPGGQAEYRCLYRYNITENEYKNGHFTIKGDFEKVNPPSGHLCTILTRSGVPQELLGRFCTGRKEAEAE
;
A
#
# COMPACT_ATOMS: atom_id res chain seq x y z
N MET A 1 23.64 -45.13 2.21
CA MET A 1 23.60 -43.69 1.91
C MET A 1 23.72 -43.53 0.41
N THR A 2 22.67 -42.96 -0.22
CA THR A 2 22.60 -42.82 -1.68
C THR A 2 22.86 -41.36 -2.02
N ARG A 3 23.98 -41.08 -2.72
CA ARG A 3 24.26 -39.73 -3.22
C ARG A 3 23.30 -39.43 -4.36
N THR A 4 22.47 -38.43 -4.21
CA THR A 4 21.46 -38.00 -5.18
C THR A 4 21.38 -36.48 -5.24
N ASP A 5 20.71 -35.96 -6.25
CA ASP A 5 20.40 -34.53 -6.28
C ASP A 5 19.00 -34.25 -5.66
N LEU A 6 18.75 -33.00 -5.31
CA LEU A 6 17.53 -32.57 -4.64
C LEU A 6 16.26 -32.90 -5.45
N TRP A 7 16.30 -32.73 -6.75
CA TRP A 7 15.13 -32.86 -7.60
C TRP A 7 14.71 -34.32 -7.78
N LYS A 8 15.70 -35.22 -7.84
CA LYS A 8 15.44 -36.65 -7.86
C LYS A 8 14.90 -37.14 -6.51
N ALA A 9 15.44 -36.62 -5.41
CA ALA A 9 14.91 -36.93 -4.09
C ALA A 9 13.47 -36.39 -3.94
N LEU A 10 13.15 -35.24 -4.49
CA LEU A 10 11.81 -34.66 -4.51
C LEU A 10 10.85 -35.55 -5.33
N GLU A 11 11.22 -35.95 -6.54
CA GLU A 11 10.40 -36.84 -7.38
C GLU A 11 10.08 -38.17 -6.69
N GLU A 12 11.09 -38.81 -6.11
CA GLU A 12 10.91 -40.09 -5.39
C GLU A 12 10.03 -39.88 -4.15
N THR A 13 10.19 -38.77 -3.42
CA THR A 13 9.37 -38.44 -2.25
C THR A 13 7.92 -38.17 -2.65
N GLN A 14 7.70 -37.40 -3.74
CA GLN A 14 6.36 -37.12 -4.25
C GLN A 14 5.62 -38.39 -4.67
N LEU A 15 6.30 -39.32 -5.36
CA LEU A 15 5.74 -40.61 -5.74
C LEU A 15 5.35 -41.41 -4.51
N TYR A 16 6.20 -41.46 -3.50
CA TYR A 16 5.94 -42.19 -2.24
C TYR A 16 4.73 -41.60 -1.51
N ILE A 17 4.71 -40.30 -1.29
CA ILE A 17 3.62 -39.59 -0.58
C ILE A 17 2.30 -39.72 -1.35
N SER A 18 2.32 -39.50 -2.66
CA SER A 18 1.11 -39.62 -3.50
C SER A 18 0.53 -41.02 -3.48
N LYS A 19 1.38 -42.04 -3.39
CA LYS A 19 0.95 -43.43 -3.37
C LYS A 19 0.37 -43.88 -2.02
N TYR A 20 0.95 -43.41 -0.93
CA TYR A 20 0.63 -43.95 0.41
C TYR A 20 -0.09 -42.95 1.31
N TYR A 21 0.03 -41.66 1.05
CA TYR A 21 -0.43 -40.58 1.93
C TYR A 21 -1.07 -39.40 1.17
N ALA A 22 -1.72 -39.65 0.03
CA ALA A 22 -2.28 -38.61 -0.84
C ALA A 22 -3.21 -37.63 -0.12
N THR A 23 -3.97 -38.08 0.88
CA THR A 23 -4.85 -37.20 1.68
C THR A 23 -4.08 -36.20 2.55
N ALA A 24 -2.82 -36.46 2.88
CA ALA A 24 -2.01 -35.53 3.66
C ALA A 24 -1.46 -34.38 2.84
N LEU A 25 -1.50 -34.46 1.50
CA LEU A 25 -1.13 -33.36 0.59
C LEU A 25 -2.25 -32.32 0.43
N THR A 26 -3.51 -32.71 0.63
CA THR A 26 -4.68 -31.88 0.35
C THR A 26 -5.39 -31.38 1.60
N ASP A 27 -4.99 -31.86 2.78
CA ASP A 27 -5.62 -31.58 4.06
C ASP A 27 -4.65 -30.80 4.96
N GLU A 28 -4.88 -29.49 5.12
CA GLU A 28 -4.02 -28.59 5.92
C GLU A 28 -3.86 -29.07 7.38
N ASP A 29 -4.89 -29.70 7.96
CA ASP A 29 -4.83 -30.24 9.32
C ASP A 29 -3.85 -31.44 9.46
N LYS A 30 -3.39 -31.98 8.34
CA LYS A 30 -2.45 -33.13 8.29
C LYS A 30 -1.03 -32.74 7.87
N HIS A 31 -0.72 -31.47 7.74
CA HIS A 31 0.60 -31.02 7.29
C HIS A 31 1.72 -31.44 8.26
N ASP A 32 1.48 -31.43 9.59
CA ASP A 32 2.46 -31.98 10.56
C ASP A 32 2.72 -33.44 10.36
N GLN A 33 1.69 -34.23 10.02
CA GLN A 33 1.83 -35.66 9.72
C GLN A 33 2.58 -35.87 8.39
N LEU A 34 2.33 -35.03 7.41
CA LEU A 34 3.03 -35.09 6.13
C LEU A 34 4.55 -34.87 6.32
N LYS A 35 4.94 -33.91 7.13
CA LYS A 35 6.36 -33.65 7.44
C LYS A 35 7.01 -34.87 8.09
N ALA A 36 6.32 -35.52 9.01
CA ALA A 36 6.82 -36.78 9.63
C ALA A 36 6.94 -37.93 8.62
N TYR A 37 6.04 -38.01 7.62
CA TYR A 37 6.15 -39.05 6.57
C TYR A 37 7.32 -38.79 5.62
N ILE A 38 7.59 -37.49 5.28
CA ILE A 38 8.76 -37.07 4.49
C ILE A 38 10.04 -37.43 5.27
N GLU A 39 10.13 -37.04 6.54
CA GLU A 39 11.27 -37.37 7.42
C GLU A 39 11.57 -38.86 7.45
N LYS A 40 10.55 -39.67 7.69
CA LYS A 40 10.70 -41.11 7.66
C LYS A 40 11.23 -41.61 6.33
N PHE A 41 10.70 -41.11 5.21
CA PHE A 41 11.12 -41.52 3.87
C PHE A 41 12.57 -41.12 3.58
N VAL A 42 12.99 -39.92 3.98
CA VAL A 42 14.37 -39.41 3.85
C VAL A 42 15.34 -40.32 4.65
N LEU A 43 15.00 -40.65 5.90
CA LEU A 43 15.81 -41.49 6.76
C LEU A 43 15.90 -42.93 6.23
N ASP A 44 14.78 -43.53 5.78
CA ASP A 44 14.72 -44.90 5.26
C ASP A 44 15.56 -45.06 3.97
N ASN A 45 15.66 -44.01 3.13
CA ASN A 45 16.45 -44.03 1.89
C ASN A 45 17.90 -43.56 2.08
N GLY A 46 18.19 -42.89 3.19
CA GLY A 46 19.53 -42.40 3.53
C GLY A 46 20.13 -41.49 2.44
N TYR A 47 19.40 -40.49 1.98
CA TYR A 47 19.87 -39.55 0.98
C TYR A 47 21.06 -38.74 1.51
N LEU A 48 22.04 -38.52 0.64
CA LEU A 48 23.14 -37.57 0.84
C LEU A 48 23.11 -36.54 -0.28
N ILE A 49 22.71 -35.32 0.09
CA ILE A 49 22.67 -34.18 -0.84
C ILE A 49 23.65 -33.13 -0.33
N ASP A 50 24.57 -32.72 -1.19
CA ASP A 50 25.59 -31.74 -0.84
C ASP A 50 24.93 -30.42 -0.41
N GLY A 51 25.29 -29.90 0.76
CA GLY A 51 24.76 -28.65 1.30
C GLY A 51 23.50 -28.76 2.16
N PHE A 52 22.99 -29.97 2.39
CA PHE A 52 21.81 -30.20 3.25
C PHE A 52 22.11 -31.17 4.37
N THR A 53 21.69 -30.84 5.56
CA THR A 53 21.44 -31.80 6.65
C THR A 53 20.12 -32.54 6.40
N ASP A 54 19.86 -33.64 7.09
CA ASP A 54 18.60 -34.40 6.96
C ASP A 54 17.39 -33.50 7.29
N GLU A 55 17.49 -32.66 8.31
CA GLU A 55 16.43 -31.74 8.73
C GLU A 55 16.19 -30.64 7.66
N GLU A 56 17.24 -30.06 7.12
CA GLU A 56 17.14 -29.06 6.06
C GLU A 56 16.55 -29.66 4.77
N LEU A 57 16.93 -30.90 4.45
CA LEU A 57 16.38 -31.64 3.32
C LEU A 57 14.87 -31.88 3.51
N VAL A 58 14.45 -32.36 4.68
CA VAL A 58 13.02 -32.58 5.00
C VAL A 58 12.24 -31.28 4.85
N ASN A 59 12.75 -30.18 5.41
CA ASN A 59 12.11 -28.88 5.32
C ASN A 59 12.02 -28.41 3.86
N ARG A 60 13.09 -28.60 3.07
CA ARG A 60 13.10 -28.22 1.66
C ARG A 60 12.10 -29.05 0.84
N LEU A 61 12.09 -30.39 1.01
CA LEU A 61 11.13 -31.25 0.32
C LEU A 61 9.69 -30.92 0.69
N TYR A 62 9.44 -30.62 1.96
CA TYR A 62 8.12 -30.19 2.41
C TYR A 62 7.70 -28.88 1.75
N SER A 63 8.59 -27.87 1.73
CA SER A 63 8.32 -26.59 1.10
C SER A 63 8.04 -26.72 -0.41
N GLU A 64 8.78 -27.58 -1.11
CA GLU A 64 8.55 -27.86 -2.54
C GLU A 64 7.21 -28.56 -2.80
N MET A 65 6.73 -29.39 -1.87
CA MET A 65 5.51 -30.17 -2.04
C MET A 65 4.23 -29.43 -1.64
N VAL A 66 4.28 -28.57 -0.62
CA VAL A 66 3.09 -27.98 0.03
C VAL A 66 3.13 -26.47 0.09
N GLU A 67 4.32 -25.90 0.34
CA GLU A 67 4.50 -24.47 0.44
C GLU A 67 4.89 -23.84 -0.92
N TYR A 68 5.68 -22.79 -0.90
CA TYR A 68 5.98 -21.95 -2.06
C TYR A 68 7.46 -21.97 -2.46
N SER A 69 8.16 -23.10 -2.19
CA SER A 69 9.57 -23.29 -2.57
C SER A 69 10.45 -22.17 -2.01
N ILE A 70 11.28 -21.57 -2.87
CA ILE A 70 12.17 -20.46 -2.50
C ILE A 70 11.45 -19.20 -2.00
N LEU A 71 10.17 -19.04 -2.29
CA LEU A 71 9.39 -17.88 -1.83
C LEU A 71 8.96 -17.97 -0.37
N THR A 72 8.87 -19.20 0.18
CA THR A 72 8.34 -19.44 1.53
C THR A 72 9.01 -18.59 2.62
N PRO A 73 10.35 -18.55 2.74
CA PRO A 73 11.00 -17.76 3.78
C PRO A 73 10.80 -16.25 3.60
N TYR A 74 10.67 -15.79 2.36
CA TYR A 74 10.51 -14.36 2.07
C TYR A 74 9.09 -13.85 2.30
N LEU A 75 8.06 -14.68 2.06
CA LEU A 75 6.67 -14.30 2.27
C LEU A 75 6.34 -14.01 3.76
N GLY A 76 7.07 -14.62 4.68
CA GLY A 76 6.93 -14.38 6.13
C GLY A 76 7.90 -13.34 6.70
N ALA A 77 8.82 -12.82 5.89
CA ALA A 77 9.88 -11.92 6.36
C ALA A 77 9.32 -10.54 6.69
N SER A 78 9.68 -10.05 7.86
CA SER A 78 9.19 -8.74 8.34
C SER A 78 9.98 -7.55 7.81
N ASP A 79 11.11 -7.73 7.17
CA ASP A 79 12.01 -6.70 6.67
C ASP A 79 12.06 -6.60 5.13
N ILE A 80 11.28 -7.44 4.44
CA ILE A 80 11.14 -7.41 2.98
C ILE A 80 9.84 -6.70 2.62
N ASP A 81 9.90 -5.72 1.74
CA ASP A 81 8.73 -4.99 1.23
C ASP A 81 8.23 -5.54 -0.11
N GLU A 82 9.15 -6.00 -0.98
CA GLU A 82 8.78 -6.55 -2.28
C GLU A 82 9.65 -7.76 -2.65
N ILE A 83 9.01 -8.76 -3.29
CA ILE A 83 9.66 -9.90 -3.94
C ILE A 83 9.32 -9.80 -5.42
N ASN A 84 10.33 -9.62 -6.25
CA ASN A 84 10.17 -9.55 -7.70
C ASN A 84 10.83 -10.76 -8.35
N VAL A 85 10.02 -11.64 -8.92
CA VAL A 85 10.46 -12.75 -9.77
C VAL A 85 10.42 -12.25 -11.21
N ASN A 86 11.56 -11.90 -11.78
CA ASN A 86 11.66 -11.45 -13.16
C ASN A 86 11.62 -12.63 -14.14
N SER A 87 12.22 -13.75 -13.72
CA SER A 87 12.20 -15.05 -14.39
C SER A 87 12.40 -16.15 -13.34
N TRP A 88 12.30 -17.42 -13.74
CA TRP A 88 12.51 -18.57 -12.85
C TRP A 88 13.88 -18.55 -12.16
N ASP A 89 14.90 -17.92 -12.74
CA ASP A 89 16.29 -17.82 -12.29
C ASP A 89 16.72 -16.40 -11.87
N ASP A 90 15.78 -15.47 -11.84
CA ASP A 90 16.06 -14.07 -11.47
C ASP A 90 15.03 -13.56 -10.44
N VAL A 91 15.41 -13.63 -9.17
CA VAL A 91 14.59 -13.19 -8.05
C VAL A 91 15.27 -12.06 -7.31
N VAL A 92 14.59 -10.94 -7.16
CA VAL A 92 15.08 -9.72 -6.52
C VAL A 92 14.21 -9.38 -5.32
N LEU A 93 14.83 -9.15 -4.17
CA LEU A 93 14.19 -8.72 -2.93
C LEU A 93 14.42 -7.24 -2.72
N THR A 94 13.38 -6.51 -2.36
CA THR A 94 13.47 -5.12 -1.91
C THR A 94 13.18 -5.07 -0.42
N TYR A 95 14.17 -4.64 0.35
CA TYR A 95 14.07 -4.50 1.79
C TYR A 95 13.43 -3.17 2.18
N SER A 96 12.91 -3.09 3.40
CA SER A 96 12.24 -1.90 3.94
C SER A 96 13.14 -0.66 4.04
N ASP A 97 14.46 -0.84 4.10
CA ASP A 97 15.46 0.23 4.02
C ASP A 97 15.73 0.71 2.59
N GLY A 98 15.08 0.09 1.60
CA GLY A 98 15.21 0.41 0.18
C GLY A 98 16.35 -0.30 -0.54
N ARG A 99 17.13 -1.16 0.12
CA ARG A 99 18.15 -2.00 -0.54
C ARG A 99 17.46 -3.02 -1.43
N MET A 100 18.03 -3.22 -2.61
CA MET A 100 17.62 -4.27 -3.54
C MET A 100 18.73 -5.32 -3.62
N VAL A 101 18.35 -6.58 -3.41
CA VAL A 101 19.30 -7.70 -3.40
C VAL A 101 18.79 -8.78 -4.35
N LYS A 102 19.59 -9.16 -5.32
CA LYS A 102 19.35 -10.35 -6.14
C LYS A 102 19.71 -11.59 -5.32
N THR A 103 18.79 -12.56 -5.21
CA THR A 103 19.05 -13.80 -4.48
C THR A 103 19.91 -14.73 -5.33
N GLU A 104 20.67 -15.62 -4.68
CA GLU A 104 21.34 -16.74 -5.34
C GLU A 104 20.38 -17.93 -5.54
N GLU A 105 19.27 -17.96 -4.78
CA GLU A 105 18.23 -18.97 -4.89
C GLU A 105 17.33 -18.71 -6.10
N HIS A 106 17.01 -19.77 -6.81
CA HIS A 106 16.14 -19.73 -7.98
C HIS A 106 15.22 -20.97 -8.04
N PHE A 107 14.20 -20.92 -8.85
CA PHE A 107 13.36 -22.08 -9.14
C PHE A 107 14.15 -23.09 -9.98
N HIS A 108 13.69 -24.32 -10.01
CA HIS A 108 14.36 -25.37 -10.77
C HIS A 108 14.28 -25.20 -12.30
N SER A 109 13.13 -24.69 -12.75
CA SER A 109 12.87 -24.51 -14.19
C SER A 109 11.74 -23.50 -14.39
N PRO A 110 11.52 -23.00 -15.64
CA PRO A 110 10.37 -22.16 -15.96
C PRO A 110 9.03 -22.82 -15.55
N GLY A 111 8.86 -24.11 -15.83
CA GLY A 111 7.65 -24.86 -15.47
C GLY A 111 7.43 -24.96 -13.97
N HIS A 112 8.51 -25.22 -13.22
CA HIS A 112 8.47 -25.25 -11.76
C HIS A 112 8.03 -23.90 -11.15
N ALA A 113 8.59 -22.79 -11.63
CA ALA A 113 8.18 -21.45 -11.19
C ALA A 113 6.67 -21.21 -11.45
N VAL A 114 6.19 -21.60 -12.62
CA VAL A 114 4.76 -21.51 -12.97
C VAL A 114 3.89 -22.31 -11.99
N ASP A 115 4.30 -23.54 -11.65
CA ASP A 115 3.50 -24.41 -10.78
C ASP A 115 3.46 -23.91 -9.33
N ILE A 116 4.60 -23.41 -8.81
CA ILE A 116 4.65 -22.79 -7.47
C ILE A 116 3.77 -21.53 -7.41
N VAL A 117 3.86 -20.66 -8.41
CA VAL A 117 3.04 -19.43 -8.44
C VAL A 117 1.55 -19.76 -8.63
N LYS A 118 1.19 -20.74 -9.43
CA LYS A 118 -0.19 -21.25 -9.52
C LYS A 118 -0.72 -21.71 -8.16
N ARG A 119 0.08 -22.48 -7.42
CA ARG A 119 -0.27 -22.92 -6.07
C ARG A 119 -0.51 -21.72 -5.14
N LEU A 120 0.38 -20.74 -5.17
CA LEU A 120 0.26 -19.53 -4.37
C LEU A 120 -1.02 -18.74 -4.71
N LEU A 121 -1.36 -18.60 -5.98
CA LEU A 121 -2.57 -17.92 -6.44
C LEU A 121 -3.85 -18.70 -6.10
N HIS A 122 -3.81 -20.03 -6.21
CA HIS A 122 -4.96 -20.90 -5.96
C HIS A 122 -5.48 -20.80 -4.53
N HIS A 123 -4.60 -20.66 -3.53
CA HIS A 123 -4.98 -20.47 -2.13
C HIS A 123 -5.78 -19.18 -1.90
N SER A 124 -5.71 -18.24 -2.82
CA SER A 124 -6.47 -16.98 -2.79
C SER A 124 -7.64 -16.96 -3.80
N GLY A 125 -7.97 -18.13 -4.37
CA GLY A 125 -9.05 -18.28 -5.34
C GLY A 125 -8.75 -17.64 -6.71
N MET A 126 -7.48 -17.29 -6.99
CA MET A 126 -7.06 -16.74 -8.28
C MET A 126 -6.59 -17.84 -9.23
N ILE A 127 -6.85 -17.63 -10.51
CA ILE A 127 -6.46 -18.54 -11.58
C ILE A 127 -5.51 -17.82 -12.53
N ILE A 128 -4.47 -18.52 -12.97
CA ILE A 128 -3.58 -18.08 -14.05
C ILE A 128 -3.36 -19.25 -15.01
N ASP A 129 -3.68 -19.06 -16.26
CA ASP A 129 -3.55 -20.07 -17.33
C ASP A 129 -3.22 -19.41 -18.69
N ASN A 130 -3.33 -20.15 -19.78
CA ASN A 130 -3.05 -19.62 -21.11
C ASN A 130 -4.18 -18.72 -21.65
N ALA A 131 -5.39 -18.88 -21.13
CA ALA A 131 -6.53 -18.02 -21.51
C ALA A 131 -6.54 -16.73 -20.67
N MET A 132 -6.09 -16.82 -19.40
CA MET A 132 -5.93 -15.69 -18.49
C MET A 132 -4.49 -15.64 -17.97
N PRO A 133 -3.55 -15.14 -18.79
CA PRO A 133 -2.12 -15.15 -18.46
C PRO A 133 -1.67 -14.06 -17.47
N ILE A 134 -2.59 -13.22 -17.01
CA ILE A 134 -2.36 -12.16 -16.04
C ILE A 134 -3.28 -12.37 -14.84
N ALA A 135 -2.70 -12.49 -13.65
CA ALA A 135 -3.44 -12.56 -12.40
C ALA A 135 -3.04 -11.40 -11.49
N GLN A 136 -4.04 -10.74 -10.89
CA GLN A 136 -3.84 -9.65 -9.94
C GLN A 136 -4.79 -9.86 -8.75
N GLY A 137 -4.27 -9.73 -7.53
CA GLY A 137 -5.10 -9.87 -6.36
C GLY A 137 -4.31 -9.87 -5.05
N HIS A 138 -4.84 -10.59 -4.06
CA HIS A 138 -4.30 -10.65 -2.72
C HIS A 138 -4.06 -12.08 -2.29
N LEU A 139 -2.94 -12.24 -1.61
CA LEU A 139 -2.64 -13.41 -0.81
C LEU A 139 -3.05 -13.18 0.65
N PRO A 140 -3.17 -14.23 1.47
CA PRO A 140 -3.32 -14.09 2.91
C PRO A 140 -2.25 -13.16 3.51
N GLY A 141 -2.57 -12.50 4.64
CA GLY A 141 -1.63 -11.57 5.28
C GLY A 141 -1.53 -10.19 4.61
N ASN A 142 -2.54 -9.78 3.83
CA ASN A 142 -2.58 -8.49 3.12
C ASN A 142 -1.45 -8.29 2.10
N THR A 143 -0.98 -9.37 1.53
CA THR A 143 0.06 -9.36 0.49
C THR A 143 -0.58 -9.17 -0.87
N ARG A 144 -0.10 -8.19 -1.64
CA ARG A 144 -0.56 -7.95 -3.01
C ARG A 144 0.31 -8.72 -3.99
N ILE A 145 -0.30 -9.36 -4.98
CA ILE A 145 0.40 -10.08 -6.04
C ILE A 145 -0.07 -9.64 -7.42
N THR A 146 0.87 -9.53 -8.33
CA THR A 146 0.63 -9.44 -9.77
C THR A 146 1.53 -10.47 -10.44
N ALA A 147 0.95 -11.39 -11.20
CA ALA A 147 1.68 -12.43 -11.93
C ALA A 147 1.33 -12.39 -13.41
N ILE A 148 2.33 -12.58 -14.26
CA ILE A 148 2.20 -12.61 -15.72
C ILE A 148 2.98 -13.82 -16.23
N LYS A 149 2.31 -14.71 -16.96
CA LYS A 149 2.95 -15.91 -17.52
C LYS A 149 2.95 -15.93 -19.06
N SER A 150 3.65 -16.88 -19.64
CA SER A 150 3.56 -17.20 -21.06
C SER A 150 2.07 -17.42 -21.45
N PRO A 151 1.61 -16.89 -22.61
CA PRO A 151 2.41 -16.35 -23.73
C PRO A 151 2.69 -14.83 -23.66
N VAL A 152 2.40 -14.14 -22.57
CA VAL A 152 2.65 -12.69 -22.43
C VAL A 152 4.11 -12.39 -22.09
N VAL A 153 4.76 -13.30 -21.36
CA VAL A 153 6.21 -13.33 -21.16
C VAL A 153 6.81 -14.49 -21.96
N ASP A 154 8.10 -14.44 -22.23
CA ASP A 154 8.79 -15.50 -22.96
C ASP A 154 8.68 -16.86 -22.26
N GLU A 155 8.63 -17.94 -23.01
CA GLU A 155 8.52 -19.30 -22.45
C GLU A 155 9.71 -19.65 -21.56
N ASP A 156 10.90 -19.20 -21.93
CA ASP A 156 12.13 -19.41 -21.17
C ASP A 156 12.12 -18.65 -19.81
N CYS A 157 11.37 -17.59 -19.70
CA CYS A 157 11.12 -16.87 -18.44
C CYS A 157 10.17 -17.66 -17.53
N GLY A 158 9.16 -18.31 -18.12
CA GLY A 158 8.10 -19.05 -17.46
C GLY A 158 7.03 -18.11 -16.89
N ILE A 159 7.34 -17.35 -15.87
CA ILE A 159 6.44 -16.44 -15.19
C ILE A 159 7.20 -15.27 -14.57
N SER A 160 6.64 -14.08 -14.66
CA SER A 160 7.10 -12.89 -13.91
C SER A 160 6.09 -12.54 -12.84
N VAL A 161 6.57 -12.25 -11.62
CA VAL A 161 5.71 -11.98 -10.46
C VAL A 161 6.25 -10.80 -9.67
N SER A 162 5.36 -9.91 -9.26
CA SER A 162 5.63 -8.90 -8.25
C SER A 162 4.73 -9.13 -7.05
N ILE A 163 5.34 -9.38 -5.89
CA ILE A 163 4.67 -9.60 -4.62
C ILE A 163 5.05 -8.46 -3.69
N ARG A 164 4.05 -7.70 -3.22
CA ARG A 164 4.25 -6.63 -2.26
C ARG A 164 3.73 -7.03 -0.89
N LEU A 165 4.65 -7.12 0.07
CA LEU A 165 4.36 -7.46 1.45
C LEU A 165 3.96 -6.19 2.20
N LEU A 166 2.75 -6.16 2.71
CA LEU A 166 2.24 -5.01 3.47
C LEU A 166 2.45 -5.26 4.97
N HIS A 167 3.21 -4.37 5.61
CA HIS A 167 3.54 -4.44 7.03
C HIS A 167 2.75 -3.40 7.82
N PRO A 168 1.53 -3.73 8.29
CA PRO A 168 0.57 -2.77 8.83
C PRO A 168 1.03 -2.04 10.09
N GLN A 169 1.95 -2.61 10.85
CA GLN A 169 2.29 -2.12 12.18
C GLN A 169 3.56 -1.25 12.23
N ARG A 170 4.20 -0.99 11.07
CA ARG A 170 5.53 -0.36 11.06
C ARG A 170 5.55 1.16 11.08
N VAL A 171 4.51 1.83 10.62
CA VAL A 171 4.58 3.27 10.43
C VAL A 171 3.42 3.97 11.10
N ASP A 172 3.69 4.44 12.30
CA ASP A 172 2.86 5.38 13.03
C ASP A 172 3.31 6.83 12.80
N ARG A 173 2.61 7.78 13.41
CA ARG A 173 2.93 9.20 13.40
C ARG A 173 4.39 9.47 13.83
N LYS A 174 4.86 8.76 14.86
CA LYS A 174 6.22 8.93 15.40
C LYS A 174 7.27 8.51 14.38
N CYS A 175 7.08 7.39 13.71
CA CYS A 175 7.98 6.93 12.63
C CYS A 175 8.11 7.96 11.50
N LEU A 176 7.02 8.65 11.12
CA LEU A 176 7.06 9.69 10.09
C LEU A 176 7.89 10.90 10.52
N ILE A 177 7.79 11.29 11.80
CA ILE A 177 8.56 12.39 12.36
C ILE A 177 10.04 11.99 12.51
N ASP A 178 10.31 10.83 13.09
CA ASP A 178 11.67 10.32 13.33
C ASP A 178 12.43 10.09 12.02
N SER A 179 11.75 9.66 10.94
CA SER A 179 12.32 9.54 9.59
C SER A 179 12.52 10.89 8.90
N GLY A 180 12.02 11.97 9.48
CA GLY A 180 12.06 13.30 8.91
C GLY A 180 11.19 13.46 7.66
N MET A 181 10.13 12.65 7.50
CA MET A 181 9.15 12.82 6.43
C MET A 181 8.31 14.08 6.62
N ALA A 182 7.97 14.41 7.87
CA ALA A 182 7.27 15.62 8.26
C ALA A 182 7.72 16.04 9.66
N THR A 183 7.49 17.31 10.04
CA THR A 183 7.70 17.79 11.39
C THR A 183 6.48 17.53 12.28
N GLU A 184 6.66 17.64 13.60
CA GLU A 184 5.58 17.62 14.58
C GLU A 184 4.48 18.65 14.23
N GLU A 185 4.88 19.88 13.89
CA GLU A 185 3.97 20.98 13.52
C GLU A 185 3.14 20.64 12.27
N ILE A 186 3.78 20.06 11.24
CA ILE A 186 3.09 19.64 10.00
C ILE A 186 2.07 18.54 10.29
N MET A 187 2.45 17.54 11.07
CA MET A 187 1.53 16.45 11.42
C MET A 187 0.35 16.97 12.22
N GLU A 188 0.59 17.79 13.24
CA GLU A 188 -0.47 18.38 14.07
C GLU A 188 -1.44 19.26 13.23
N PHE A 189 -0.91 20.04 12.29
CA PHE A 189 -1.72 20.84 11.37
C PHE A 189 -2.63 19.97 10.49
N LEU A 190 -2.09 18.91 9.88
CA LEU A 190 -2.86 18.02 9.01
C LEU A 190 -3.89 17.21 9.79
N GLU A 191 -3.52 16.71 10.98
CA GLU A 191 -4.42 16.01 11.90
C GLU A 191 -5.59 16.91 12.33
N MET A 192 -5.30 18.16 12.67
CA MET A 192 -6.33 19.16 12.97
C MET A 192 -7.26 19.34 11.77
N CYS A 193 -6.74 19.53 10.57
CA CYS A 193 -7.55 19.72 9.37
C CYS A 193 -8.49 18.54 9.13
N VAL A 194 -7.98 17.30 9.13
CA VAL A 194 -8.82 16.10 8.90
C VAL A 194 -9.85 15.92 10.00
N ARG A 195 -9.45 16.06 11.26
CA ARG A 195 -10.34 15.91 12.43
C ARG A 195 -11.52 16.86 12.39
N TYR A 196 -11.32 18.06 11.88
CA TYR A 196 -12.33 19.13 11.88
C TYR A 196 -12.95 19.38 10.50
N GLY A 197 -12.96 18.38 9.64
CA GLY A 197 -13.78 18.36 8.45
C GLY A 197 -13.17 18.98 7.20
N VAL A 198 -11.86 19.18 7.17
CA VAL A 198 -11.17 19.65 5.95
C VAL A 198 -10.74 18.47 5.12
N SER A 199 -11.31 18.34 3.94
CA SER A 199 -10.90 17.34 2.95
C SER A 199 -9.52 17.63 2.40
N LEU A 200 -8.72 16.60 2.16
CA LEU A 200 -7.38 16.74 1.59
C LEU A 200 -7.01 15.61 0.65
N VAL A 201 -6.08 15.91 -0.25
CA VAL A 201 -5.47 14.91 -1.13
C VAL A 201 -3.96 14.86 -0.93
N VAL A 202 -3.42 13.64 -0.78
CA VAL A 202 -1.98 13.38 -0.77
C VAL A 202 -1.54 13.02 -2.18
N ALA A 203 -0.81 13.90 -2.82
CA ALA A 203 -0.25 13.73 -4.16
C ALA A 203 1.19 13.22 -4.10
N GLY A 204 1.63 12.50 -5.13
CA GLY A 204 3.02 12.05 -5.25
C GLY A 204 3.17 10.84 -6.16
N ARG A 205 4.41 10.48 -6.49
CA ARG A 205 4.73 9.31 -7.31
C ARG A 205 4.56 8.01 -6.52
N THR A 206 4.69 6.88 -7.20
CA THR A 206 4.74 5.55 -6.55
C THR A 206 5.85 5.51 -5.49
N SER A 207 5.60 4.82 -4.38
CA SER A 207 6.54 4.65 -3.25
C SER A 207 6.96 5.95 -2.54
N SER A 208 6.26 7.07 -2.77
CA SER A 208 6.55 8.34 -2.08
C SER A 208 6.02 8.43 -0.64
N GLY A 209 5.31 7.40 -0.15
CA GLY A 209 4.78 7.36 1.21
C GLY A 209 3.37 7.96 1.37
N LYS A 210 2.61 8.15 0.28
CA LYS A 210 1.24 8.72 0.32
C LYS A 210 0.30 7.95 1.25
N THR A 211 0.16 6.65 1.02
CA THR A 211 -0.73 5.78 1.81
C THR A 211 -0.27 5.69 3.26
N THR A 212 1.05 5.70 3.48
CA THR A 212 1.66 5.69 4.81
C THR A 212 1.32 6.96 5.59
N LEU A 213 1.45 8.13 4.95
CA LEU A 213 1.04 9.41 5.53
C LEU A 213 -0.46 9.44 5.82
N LEU A 214 -1.28 8.99 4.85
CA LEU A 214 -2.72 8.91 5.01
C LEU A 214 -3.11 8.00 6.19
N ASN A 215 -2.48 6.82 6.31
CA ASN A 215 -2.72 5.89 7.41
C ASN A 215 -2.37 6.51 8.79
N ALA A 216 -1.26 7.23 8.88
CA ALA A 216 -0.85 7.91 10.12
C ALA A 216 -1.84 9.02 10.50
N LEU A 217 -2.28 9.84 9.54
CA LEU A 217 -3.28 10.89 9.77
C LEU A 217 -4.61 10.32 10.25
N LEU A 218 -5.10 9.27 9.59
CA LEU A 218 -6.35 8.60 9.99
C LEU A 218 -6.23 7.87 11.33
N GLY A 219 -5.06 7.34 11.65
CA GLY A 219 -4.78 6.70 12.94
C GLY A 219 -4.84 7.65 14.14
N SER A 220 -4.67 8.97 13.92
CA SER A 220 -4.78 10.01 14.96
C SER A 220 -6.21 10.48 15.23
N ILE A 221 -7.17 10.08 14.40
CA ILE A 221 -8.57 10.45 14.56
C ILE A 221 -9.14 9.83 15.85
N PRO A 222 -9.93 10.58 16.63
CA PRO A 222 -10.58 10.07 17.84
C PRO A 222 -11.44 8.82 17.59
N ASP A 223 -11.46 7.91 18.58
CA ASP A 223 -12.05 6.58 18.43
C ASP A 223 -13.60 6.62 18.31
N ASP A 224 -14.23 7.71 18.69
CA ASP A 224 -15.67 7.97 18.54
C ASP A 224 -16.07 8.40 17.12
N LYS A 225 -15.10 8.82 16.30
CA LYS A 225 -15.32 9.20 14.91
C LYS A 225 -15.39 7.98 14.00
N ARG A 226 -16.38 7.97 13.12
CA ARG A 226 -16.58 6.89 12.17
C ARG A 226 -15.77 7.10 10.89
N ILE A 227 -14.82 6.20 10.63
CA ILE A 227 -14.01 6.19 9.43
C ILE A 227 -14.50 5.07 8.50
N TYR A 228 -14.76 5.39 7.24
CA TYR A 228 -15.08 4.42 6.21
C TYR A 228 -13.97 4.41 5.16
N THR A 229 -13.25 3.28 5.03
CA THR A 229 -12.17 3.16 4.05
C THR A 229 -12.61 2.42 2.80
N ILE A 230 -12.13 2.87 1.66
CA ILE A 230 -12.39 2.30 0.35
C ILE A 230 -11.05 2.08 -0.35
N GLU A 231 -10.69 0.83 -0.59
CA GLU A 231 -9.40 0.47 -1.17
C GLU A 231 -9.59 -0.49 -2.35
N SER A 232 -8.61 -0.52 -3.23
CA SER A 232 -8.60 -1.41 -4.38
C SER A 232 -7.36 -2.29 -4.34
N GLY A 233 -7.60 -3.55 -4.52
CA GLY A 233 -6.52 -4.50 -4.68
C GLY A 233 -5.97 -5.02 -3.33
N ALA A 234 -5.60 -4.24 -2.33
CA ALA A 234 -5.15 -4.67 -1.00
C ALA A 234 -5.57 -3.68 0.08
N ARG A 235 -5.66 -4.16 1.31
CA ARG A 235 -5.81 -3.29 2.45
C ARG A 235 -4.44 -2.72 2.83
N GLU A 236 -4.27 -1.42 2.61
CA GLU A 236 -3.08 -0.65 2.99
C GLU A 236 -3.35 0.25 4.22
N LEU A 237 -4.63 0.53 4.52
CA LEU A 237 -5.05 1.31 5.67
C LEU A 237 -5.38 0.38 6.85
N PHE A 238 -4.55 0.41 7.89
CA PHE A 238 -4.67 -0.43 9.07
C PHE A 238 -5.06 0.42 10.27
N LEU A 239 -6.35 0.72 10.38
CA LEU A 239 -6.88 1.70 11.35
C LEU A 239 -7.54 1.08 12.58
N VAL A 240 -7.82 -0.22 12.56
CA VAL A 240 -8.52 -0.88 13.68
C VAL A 240 -7.60 -0.97 14.88
N LYS A 241 -7.97 -0.28 15.96
CA LYS A 241 -7.30 -0.32 17.25
C LYS A 241 -7.93 -1.40 18.13
N ARG A 242 -7.08 -2.22 18.75
CA ARG A 242 -7.52 -3.27 19.68
C ARG A 242 -6.88 -3.08 21.05
N ASN A 243 -7.65 -3.37 22.10
CA ASN A 243 -7.10 -3.38 23.46
C ASN A 243 -6.32 -4.69 23.71
N ARG A 244 -5.76 -4.83 24.92
CA ARG A 244 -4.99 -6.02 25.35
C ARG A 244 -5.80 -7.34 25.33
N PHE A 245 -7.12 -7.27 25.23
CA PHE A 245 -8.03 -8.42 25.16
C PHE A 245 -8.46 -8.74 23.72
N GLY A 246 -7.96 -7.97 22.72
CA GLY A 246 -8.33 -8.14 21.31
C GLY A 246 -9.62 -7.42 20.89
N GLU A 247 -10.29 -6.71 21.79
CA GLU A 247 -11.55 -5.99 21.51
C GLU A 247 -11.28 -4.70 20.74
N VAL A 248 -12.11 -4.44 19.72
CA VAL A 248 -12.04 -3.22 18.91
C VAL A 248 -12.43 -2.00 19.73
N GLN A 249 -11.62 -0.94 19.67
CA GLN A 249 -11.80 0.28 20.44
C GLN A 249 -12.34 1.45 19.63
N ASN A 250 -12.14 1.46 18.32
CA ASN A 250 -12.52 2.57 17.45
C ASN A 250 -13.56 2.16 16.41
N ASN A 251 -14.16 3.15 15.74
CA ASN A 251 -15.26 2.96 14.79
C ASN A 251 -14.75 3.04 13.35
N VAL A 252 -14.35 1.91 12.77
CA VAL A 252 -13.79 1.84 11.41
C VAL A 252 -14.47 0.75 10.60
N VAL A 253 -14.91 1.11 9.39
CA VAL A 253 -15.41 0.17 8.37
C VAL A 253 -14.39 0.11 7.25
N HIS A 254 -13.82 -1.07 7.02
CA HIS A 254 -12.90 -1.32 5.91
C HIS A 254 -13.62 -1.98 4.75
N THR A 255 -13.51 -1.42 3.54
CA THR A 255 -14.05 -2.03 2.33
C THR A 255 -12.98 -2.14 1.24
N LEU A 256 -13.12 -3.19 0.43
CA LEU A 256 -12.27 -3.44 -0.74
C LEU A 256 -13.15 -3.58 -1.97
N SER A 257 -12.73 -2.97 -3.08
CA SER A 257 -13.35 -3.25 -4.37
C SER A 257 -13.14 -4.71 -4.76
N ARG A 258 -14.11 -5.27 -5.45
CA ARG A 258 -14.09 -6.65 -5.91
C ARG A 258 -14.22 -6.67 -7.42
N PRO A 259 -13.10 -6.68 -8.17
CA PRO A 259 -13.14 -6.88 -9.61
C PRO A 259 -13.66 -8.29 -9.93
N SER A 260 -14.51 -8.41 -10.94
CA SER A 260 -15.03 -9.69 -11.41
C SER A 260 -15.32 -9.60 -12.91
N ASP A 261 -14.94 -10.63 -13.65
CA ASP A 261 -15.27 -10.77 -15.08
C ASP A 261 -16.77 -10.92 -15.31
N ASN A 262 -17.49 -11.42 -14.32
CA ASN A 262 -18.96 -11.37 -14.31
C ASN A 262 -19.40 -10.04 -13.70
N GLY A 263 -19.86 -9.12 -14.55
CA GLY A 263 -20.30 -7.78 -14.16
C GLY A 263 -21.30 -7.75 -13.00
N ALA A 264 -22.08 -8.82 -12.80
CA ALA A 264 -23.02 -8.92 -11.68
C ALA A 264 -22.35 -9.03 -10.30
N TYR A 265 -21.10 -9.44 -10.26
CA TYR A 265 -20.31 -9.59 -9.02
C TYR A 265 -19.18 -8.56 -8.86
N ASN A 266 -19.02 -7.69 -9.85
CA ASN A 266 -18.04 -6.61 -9.80
C ASN A 266 -18.54 -5.53 -8.84
N ILE A 267 -17.71 -5.15 -7.88
CA ILE A 267 -17.95 -4.03 -6.95
C ILE A 267 -16.82 -3.05 -7.11
N SER A 268 -17.13 -1.90 -7.70
CA SER A 268 -16.17 -0.82 -7.96
C SER A 268 -15.92 0.05 -6.71
N GLN A 269 -14.83 0.81 -6.73
CA GLN A 269 -14.60 1.84 -5.70
C GLN A 269 -15.70 2.92 -5.74
N GLU A 270 -16.20 3.27 -6.92
CA GLU A 270 -17.31 4.22 -7.09
C GLU A 270 -18.56 3.78 -6.31
N GLU A 271 -18.97 2.51 -6.48
CA GLU A 271 -20.11 1.96 -5.75
C GLU A 271 -19.89 1.96 -4.23
N LEU A 272 -18.66 1.70 -3.80
CA LEU A 272 -18.32 1.74 -2.38
C LEU A 272 -18.35 3.16 -1.81
N VAL A 273 -17.97 4.20 -2.58
CA VAL A 273 -18.13 5.61 -2.16
C VAL A 273 -19.63 5.93 -1.98
N VAL A 274 -20.46 5.55 -2.96
CA VAL A 274 -21.93 5.77 -2.86
C VAL A 274 -22.53 5.01 -1.67
N ALA A 275 -22.06 3.80 -1.41
CA ALA A 275 -22.50 3.03 -0.24
C ALA A 275 -22.07 3.70 1.08
N ALA A 276 -20.83 4.22 1.14
CA ALA A 276 -20.29 4.88 2.33
C ALA A 276 -21.20 6.00 2.84
N LEU A 277 -21.80 6.81 1.95
CA LEU A 277 -22.69 7.91 2.30
C LEU A 277 -23.95 7.47 3.08
N ARG A 278 -24.26 6.17 3.10
CA ARG A 278 -25.38 5.59 3.87
C ARG A 278 -24.94 5.01 5.21
N PHE A 279 -23.65 5.03 5.51
CA PHE A 279 -23.08 4.55 6.77
C PHE A 279 -22.86 5.66 7.79
N ASP A 280 -23.26 6.90 7.46
CA ASP A 280 -23.06 8.08 8.31
C ASP A 280 -21.61 8.23 8.79
N PRO A 281 -20.63 8.27 7.87
CA PRO A 281 -19.22 8.37 8.25
C PRO A 281 -18.85 9.83 8.54
N ASP A 282 -18.04 10.05 9.59
CA ASP A 282 -17.37 11.35 9.79
C ASP A 282 -16.27 11.57 8.73
N ILE A 283 -15.61 10.49 8.31
CA ILE A 283 -14.53 10.55 7.32
C ILE A 283 -14.66 9.40 6.32
N VAL A 284 -14.62 9.74 5.04
CA VAL A 284 -14.50 8.79 3.93
C VAL A 284 -13.06 8.80 3.44
N ALA A 285 -12.37 7.69 3.59
CA ALA A 285 -10.98 7.53 3.16
C ALA A 285 -10.91 6.68 1.90
N VAL A 286 -10.68 7.31 0.74
CA VAL A 286 -10.43 6.60 -0.51
C VAL A 286 -8.93 6.40 -0.64
N GLY A 287 -8.47 5.15 -0.55
CA GLY A 287 -7.04 4.82 -0.51
C GLY A 287 -6.26 5.45 -1.67
N GLU A 288 -6.81 5.36 -2.88
CA GLU A 288 -6.27 6.03 -4.07
C GLU A 288 -7.34 6.28 -5.12
N ILE A 289 -7.31 7.47 -5.71
CA ILE A 289 -8.15 7.84 -6.86
C ILE A 289 -7.37 7.58 -8.15
N ARG A 290 -7.91 6.73 -9.03
CA ARG A 290 -7.29 6.33 -10.31
C ARG A 290 -8.21 6.46 -11.51
N ASP A 291 -9.53 6.39 -11.30
CA ASP A 291 -10.55 6.32 -12.35
C ASP A 291 -11.82 7.06 -11.95
N ALA A 292 -12.97 6.53 -12.32
CA ALA A 292 -14.30 7.14 -12.19
C ALA A 292 -14.72 7.43 -10.74
N GLU A 293 -14.17 6.72 -9.75
CA GLU A 293 -14.37 7.00 -8.32
C GLU A 293 -13.97 8.42 -7.91
N ALA A 294 -13.13 9.09 -8.73
CA ALA A 294 -12.77 10.49 -8.54
C ALA A 294 -14.01 11.39 -8.45
N ASN A 295 -14.97 11.19 -9.34
CA ASN A 295 -16.20 11.99 -9.36
C ASN A 295 -17.02 11.80 -8.08
N SER A 296 -17.23 10.55 -7.64
CA SER A 296 -17.98 10.25 -6.43
C SER A 296 -17.28 10.75 -5.16
N ALA A 297 -15.95 10.73 -5.12
CA ALA A 297 -15.18 11.31 -4.01
C ALA A 297 -15.30 12.85 -3.97
N VAL A 298 -15.27 13.52 -5.13
CA VAL A 298 -15.50 14.97 -5.24
C VAL A 298 -16.91 15.32 -4.79
N GLU A 299 -17.92 14.62 -5.27
CA GLU A 299 -19.34 14.84 -4.88
C GLU A 299 -19.56 14.60 -3.38
N ALA A 300 -18.99 13.55 -2.82
CA ALA A 300 -19.07 13.28 -1.38
C ALA A 300 -18.50 14.45 -0.56
N SER A 301 -17.35 15.00 -0.96
CA SER A 301 -16.78 16.16 -0.30
C SER A 301 -17.66 17.42 -0.46
N LEU A 302 -18.16 17.70 -1.65
CA LEU A 302 -19.00 18.87 -1.93
C LEU A 302 -20.36 18.80 -1.21
N THR A 303 -20.82 17.60 -0.87
CA THR A 303 -22.06 17.36 -0.11
C THR A 303 -21.85 17.35 1.41
N GLY A 304 -20.65 17.66 1.89
CA GLY A 304 -20.36 17.91 3.30
C GLY A 304 -19.66 16.78 4.05
N HIS A 305 -19.25 15.70 3.38
CA HIS A 305 -18.43 14.66 4.01
C HIS A 305 -16.95 15.04 3.98
N THR A 306 -16.21 14.72 5.03
CA THR A 306 -14.75 14.84 4.99
C THR A 306 -14.17 13.70 4.17
N VAL A 307 -13.54 14.03 3.04
CA VAL A 307 -12.91 13.04 2.17
C VAL A 307 -11.41 13.20 2.20
N VAL A 308 -10.70 12.10 2.46
CA VAL A 308 -9.24 12.04 2.38
C VAL A 308 -8.81 10.97 1.39
N THR A 309 -7.84 11.30 0.55
CA THR A 309 -7.45 10.37 -0.52
C THR A 309 -6.01 10.58 -0.96
N THR A 310 -5.52 9.65 -1.81
CA THR A 310 -4.25 9.81 -2.50
C THR A 310 -4.42 9.84 -4.01
N VAL A 311 -3.49 10.49 -4.71
CA VAL A 311 -3.48 10.54 -6.18
C VAL A 311 -2.05 10.52 -6.73
N HIS A 312 -1.84 9.83 -7.85
CA HIS A 312 -0.59 9.92 -8.59
C HIS A 312 -0.54 11.21 -9.41
N SER A 313 0.10 12.24 -8.86
CA SER A 313 0.24 13.54 -9.49
C SER A 313 1.43 14.34 -8.95
N GLY A 314 1.72 15.51 -9.55
CA GLY A 314 2.55 16.56 -9.00
C GLY A 314 1.84 17.36 -7.91
N PRO A 315 2.50 18.42 -7.36
CA PRO A 315 1.96 19.23 -6.28
C PRO A 315 0.84 20.18 -6.73
N GLY A 316 0.09 20.69 -5.76
CA GLY A 316 -0.84 21.81 -5.89
C GLY A 316 -1.81 21.67 -7.06
N GLU A 317 -1.73 22.59 -8.03
CA GLU A 317 -2.62 22.62 -9.19
C GLU A 317 -2.60 21.35 -10.04
N ALA A 318 -1.45 20.69 -10.16
CA ALA A 318 -1.32 19.45 -10.92
C ALA A 318 -2.18 18.32 -10.32
N ALA A 319 -2.32 18.27 -8.99
CA ALA A 319 -3.19 17.30 -8.33
C ALA A 319 -4.66 17.52 -8.68
N HIS A 320 -5.14 18.77 -8.61
CA HIS A 320 -6.51 19.12 -8.99
C HIS A 320 -6.77 18.88 -10.48
N GLY A 321 -5.82 19.23 -11.35
CA GLY A 321 -5.90 18.92 -12.78
C GLY A 321 -6.03 17.42 -13.06
N ARG A 322 -5.27 16.60 -12.32
CA ARG A 322 -5.36 15.14 -12.42
C ARG A 322 -6.72 14.62 -11.97
N ILE A 323 -7.24 15.10 -10.84
CA ILE A 323 -8.57 14.71 -10.33
C ILE A 323 -9.65 15.13 -11.32
N ALA A 324 -9.59 16.36 -11.86
CA ALA A 324 -10.54 16.84 -12.86
C ALA A 324 -10.57 15.97 -14.12
N LEU A 325 -9.40 15.55 -14.63
CA LEU A 325 -9.29 14.62 -15.75
C LEU A 325 -9.89 13.22 -15.43
N LEU A 326 -9.76 12.75 -14.21
CA LEU A 326 -10.36 11.49 -13.79
C LEU A 326 -11.89 11.60 -13.68
N CYS A 327 -12.41 12.72 -13.18
CA CYS A 327 -13.87 12.97 -13.13
C CYS A 327 -14.51 12.93 -14.52
N GLN A 328 -13.82 13.42 -15.56
CA GLN A 328 -14.32 13.39 -16.93
C GLN A 328 -14.47 11.98 -17.53
N ARG A 329 -13.85 10.96 -16.95
CA ARG A 329 -14.06 9.58 -17.38
C ARG A 329 -15.49 9.09 -17.11
N ARG A 330 -16.18 9.70 -16.15
CA ARG A 330 -17.56 9.35 -15.78
C ARG A 330 -18.59 10.21 -16.52
N PHE A 331 -18.31 11.52 -16.61
CA PHE A 331 -19.23 12.50 -17.18
C PHE A 331 -18.48 13.48 -18.07
N GLU A 332 -19.03 13.82 -19.21
CA GLU A 332 -18.50 14.83 -20.12
C GLU A 332 -18.81 16.27 -19.60
N LEU A 333 -18.36 16.55 -18.39
CA LEU A 333 -18.35 17.92 -17.87
C LEU A 333 -17.23 18.71 -18.51
N GLY A 334 -17.43 20.00 -18.76
CA GLY A 334 -16.32 20.85 -19.22
C GLY A 334 -15.15 20.82 -18.22
N MET A 335 -13.90 20.83 -18.70
CA MET A 335 -12.68 20.74 -17.88
C MET A 335 -12.65 21.81 -16.79
N GLU A 336 -13.08 23.04 -17.09
CA GLU A 336 -13.18 24.16 -16.15
C GLU A 336 -14.10 23.83 -14.96
N VAL A 337 -15.24 23.19 -15.23
CA VAL A 337 -16.21 22.81 -14.20
C VAL A 337 -15.61 21.72 -13.30
N SER A 338 -15.07 20.66 -13.88
CA SER A 338 -14.44 19.56 -13.13
C SER A 338 -13.26 20.08 -12.29
N LEU A 339 -12.46 20.99 -12.81
CA LEU A 339 -11.35 21.60 -12.10
C LEU A 339 -11.82 22.48 -10.93
N SER A 340 -12.88 23.27 -11.14
CA SER A 340 -13.49 24.07 -10.08
C SER A 340 -14.04 23.19 -8.95
N GLN A 341 -14.73 22.09 -9.30
CA GLN A 341 -15.26 21.12 -8.33
C GLN A 341 -14.13 20.43 -7.54
N ALA A 342 -13.08 19.98 -8.23
CA ALA A 342 -11.93 19.34 -7.56
C ALA A 342 -11.23 20.28 -6.57
N ARG A 343 -11.07 21.56 -6.92
CA ARG A 343 -10.51 22.61 -6.04
C ARG A 343 -11.37 22.87 -4.81
N GLN A 344 -12.68 22.91 -4.98
CA GLN A 344 -13.61 23.09 -3.85
C GLN A 344 -13.68 21.86 -2.96
N ALA A 345 -13.63 20.65 -3.55
CA ALA A 345 -13.68 19.40 -2.83
C ALA A 345 -12.44 19.16 -1.96
N PHE A 346 -11.27 19.52 -2.46
CA PHE A 346 -9.99 19.29 -1.79
C PHE A 346 -9.22 20.58 -1.58
N PRO A 347 -9.57 21.40 -0.57
CA PRO A 347 -8.88 22.67 -0.32
C PRO A 347 -7.41 22.54 0.05
N LEU A 348 -6.96 21.32 0.49
CA LEU A 348 -5.56 21.05 0.82
C LEU A 348 -4.97 19.95 -0.07
N VAL A 349 -3.78 20.24 -0.59
CA VAL A 349 -2.93 19.27 -1.31
C VAL A 349 -1.63 19.11 -0.56
N VAL A 350 -1.30 17.88 -0.20
CA VAL A 350 -0.03 17.50 0.42
C VAL A 350 0.81 16.75 -0.60
N PHE A 351 1.96 17.27 -0.96
CA PHE A 351 2.83 16.63 -1.94
C PHE A 351 3.95 15.86 -1.27
N ALA A 352 3.93 14.52 -1.41
CA ALA A 352 4.94 13.60 -0.90
C ALA A 352 5.87 13.13 -2.00
N HIS A 353 7.18 13.11 -1.72
CA HIS A 353 8.21 12.71 -2.67
C HIS A 353 9.22 11.73 -2.03
N LYS A 354 9.68 10.77 -2.83
CA LYS A 354 10.81 9.90 -2.50
C LYS A 354 12.06 10.49 -3.15
N CYS A 355 13.03 10.87 -2.33
CA CYS A 355 14.31 11.41 -2.77
C CYS A 355 15.26 10.30 -3.24
N GLU A 356 16.36 10.66 -3.91
CA GLU A 356 17.37 9.72 -4.43
C GLU A 356 18.12 8.95 -3.33
N ASP A 357 18.19 9.48 -2.11
CA ASP A 357 18.73 8.79 -0.93
C ASP A 357 17.71 7.84 -0.27
N ASN A 358 16.59 7.56 -0.95
CA ASN A 358 15.45 6.79 -0.48
C ASN A 358 14.66 7.44 0.67
N SER A 359 15.05 8.61 1.18
CA SER A 359 14.25 9.34 2.16
C SER A 359 12.92 9.80 1.52
N ARG A 360 11.87 9.87 2.32
CA ARG A 360 10.56 10.37 1.91
C ARG A 360 10.29 11.68 2.63
N LYS A 361 9.77 12.67 1.91
CA LYS A 361 9.52 14.02 2.43
C LYS A 361 8.16 14.53 2.00
N VAL A 362 7.47 15.24 2.90
CA VAL A 362 6.38 16.15 2.52
C VAL A 362 7.06 17.40 1.96
N MET A 363 7.10 17.48 0.63
CA MET A 363 7.82 18.58 -0.05
C MET A 363 7.05 19.90 -0.02
N ASP A 364 5.71 19.81 -0.06
CA ASP A 364 4.84 20.97 -0.16
C ASP A 364 3.46 20.67 0.43
N ILE A 365 2.90 21.65 1.12
CA ILE A 365 1.48 21.66 1.52
C ILE A 365 0.89 22.94 0.97
N SER A 366 -0.03 22.80 0.04
CA SER A 366 -0.70 23.91 -0.63
C SER A 366 -2.17 23.95 -0.28
N GLU A 367 -2.66 25.14 0.07
CA GLU A 367 -4.08 25.46 0.15
C GLU A 367 -4.55 26.03 -1.18
N VAL A 368 -5.73 25.63 -1.64
CA VAL A 368 -6.43 26.30 -2.74
C VAL A 368 -7.67 26.99 -2.21
N TYR A 369 -7.86 28.22 -2.60
CA TYR A 369 -9.06 29.02 -2.36
C TYR A 369 -9.66 29.45 -3.68
N VAL A 370 -10.95 29.24 -3.84
CA VAL A 370 -11.70 29.72 -5.02
C VAL A 370 -12.49 30.95 -4.63
N ALA A 371 -12.08 32.12 -5.15
CA ALA A 371 -12.75 33.37 -4.88
C ALA A 371 -14.16 33.42 -5.51
N PRO A 372 -15.09 34.27 -4.98
CA PRO A 372 -16.33 34.56 -5.64
C PRO A 372 -16.04 35.14 -7.03
N GLY A 373 -16.28 34.44 -8.09
CA GLY A 373 -15.91 34.77 -9.47
C GLY A 373 -15.11 33.66 -10.16
N GLY A 374 -14.77 32.59 -9.44
CA GLY A 374 -14.16 31.37 -9.99
C GLY A 374 -12.65 31.39 -10.12
N GLN A 375 -11.97 32.48 -9.77
CA GLN A 375 -10.50 32.53 -9.79
C GLN A 375 -9.95 31.74 -8.60
N ALA A 376 -9.03 30.81 -8.86
CA ALA A 376 -8.37 30.01 -7.85
C ALA A 376 -7.00 30.57 -7.51
N GLU A 377 -6.70 30.66 -6.23
CA GLU A 377 -5.38 31.01 -5.71
C GLU A 377 -4.79 29.80 -4.99
N TYR A 378 -3.53 29.46 -5.31
CA TYR A 378 -2.76 28.43 -4.62
C TYR A 378 -1.78 29.08 -3.67
N ARG A 379 -1.88 28.72 -2.39
CA ARG A 379 -1.06 29.25 -1.31
C ARG A 379 -0.23 28.13 -0.70
N CYS A 380 1.09 28.21 -0.84
CA CYS A 380 2.00 27.31 -0.16
C CYS A 380 2.00 27.62 1.34
N LEU A 381 1.67 26.63 2.18
CA LEU A 381 1.67 26.77 3.63
C LEU A 381 3.00 26.29 4.22
N TYR A 382 3.46 25.13 3.79
CA TYR A 382 4.72 24.51 4.22
C TYR A 382 5.50 24.03 3.01
N ARG A 383 6.84 24.10 3.12
CA ARG A 383 7.76 23.63 2.08
C ARG A 383 8.97 22.98 2.70
N TYR A 384 9.45 21.92 2.09
CA TYR A 384 10.77 21.36 2.37
C TYR A 384 11.79 21.92 1.40
N ASN A 385 12.78 22.65 1.92
CA ASN A 385 13.86 23.25 1.13
C ASN A 385 15.09 22.35 1.23
N ILE A 386 15.53 21.77 0.10
CA ILE A 386 16.76 20.99 0.04
C ILE A 386 17.93 21.96 0.10
N THR A 387 18.80 21.83 1.09
CA THR A 387 19.99 22.68 1.32
C THR A 387 21.27 21.97 0.91
N GLU A 388 21.33 20.65 1.01
CA GLU A 388 22.48 19.86 0.60
C GLU A 388 22.01 18.65 -0.23
N ASN A 389 22.69 18.40 -1.35
CA ASN A 389 22.49 17.25 -2.19
C ASN A 389 23.87 16.77 -2.67
N GLU A 390 24.39 15.72 -2.02
CA GLU A 390 25.70 15.19 -2.28
C GLU A 390 25.63 13.71 -2.73
N TYR A 391 26.48 13.37 -3.70
CA TYR A 391 26.74 11.99 -4.09
C TYR A 391 28.18 11.62 -3.77
N LYS A 392 28.38 10.77 -2.76
CA LYS A 392 29.71 10.31 -2.31
C LYS A 392 29.71 8.81 -2.08
N ASN A 393 30.78 8.14 -2.52
CA ASN A 393 30.98 6.70 -2.29
C ASN A 393 29.80 5.81 -2.75
N GLY A 394 29.11 6.17 -3.83
CA GLY A 394 27.97 5.40 -4.34
C GLY A 394 26.64 5.69 -3.63
N HIS A 395 26.60 6.63 -2.68
CA HIS A 395 25.39 6.98 -1.93
C HIS A 395 25.01 8.45 -2.11
N PHE A 396 23.70 8.68 -2.26
CA PHE A 396 23.12 10.02 -2.15
C PHE A 396 22.89 10.39 -0.70
N THR A 397 23.06 11.65 -0.37
CA THR A 397 22.67 12.24 0.91
C THR A 397 21.94 13.55 0.62
N ILE A 398 20.69 13.63 1.05
CA ILE A 398 19.83 14.81 0.85
C ILE A 398 19.44 15.35 2.22
N LYS A 399 19.81 16.62 2.47
CA LYS A 399 19.41 17.34 3.69
C LYS A 399 18.66 18.61 3.32
N GLY A 400 17.83 19.04 4.23
CA GLY A 400 17.05 20.25 4.07
C GLY A 400 16.21 20.52 5.32
N ASP A 401 15.49 21.62 5.26
CA ASP A 401 14.68 22.12 6.36
C ASP A 401 13.24 22.38 5.92
N PHE A 402 12.30 22.15 6.81
CA PHE A 402 10.92 22.53 6.64
C PHE A 402 10.73 24.00 6.98
N GLU A 403 10.07 24.71 6.08
CA GLU A 403 9.72 26.11 6.22
C GLU A 403 8.20 26.26 6.29
N LYS A 404 7.70 27.03 7.28
CA LYS A 404 6.34 27.55 7.26
C LYS A 404 6.33 28.83 6.41
N VAL A 405 5.83 28.68 5.18
CA VAL A 405 5.87 29.77 4.17
C VAL A 405 4.78 30.81 4.42
N ASN A 406 3.56 30.33 4.63
CA ASN A 406 2.41 31.19 4.90
C ASN A 406 1.51 30.55 5.98
N PRO A 407 0.79 31.36 6.75
CA PRO A 407 -0.33 30.84 7.54
C PRO A 407 -1.47 30.42 6.62
N PRO A 408 -2.39 29.56 7.08
CA PRO A 408 -3.65 29.27 6.41
C PRO A 408 -4.42 30.55 6.06
N SER A 409 -5.18 30.51 4.98
CA SER A 409 -6.02 31.65 4.59
C SER A 409 -7.12 31.92 5.61
N GLY A 410 -7.67 33.15 5.61
CA GLY A 410 -8.84 33.46 6.42
C GLY A 410 -10.05 32.60 6.09
N HIS A 411 -10.11 32.04 4.86
CA HIS A 411 -11.15 31.10 4.45
C HIS A 411 -11.02 29.76 5.19
N LEU A 412 -9.83 29.16 5.15
CA LEU A 412 -9.56 27.89 5.86
C LEU A 412 -9.72 28.04 7.38
N CYS A 413 -9.19 29.16 7.94
CA CYS A 413 -9.37 29.45 9.35
C CYS A 413 -10.86 29.60 9.73
N THR A 414 -11.69 30.16 8.85
CA THR A 414 -13.14 30.27 9.08
C THR A 414 -13.81 28.89 9.07
N ILE A 415 -13.43 27.99 8.15
CA ILE A 415 -13.92 26.61 8.12
C ILE A 415 -13.60 25.92 9.43
N LEU A 416 -12.33 25.96 9.86
CA LEU A 416 -11.86 25.34 11.10
C LEU A 416 -12.55 25.92 12.35
N THR A 417 -12.74 27.24 12.38
CA THR A 417 -13.48 27.90 13.49
C THR A 417 -14.92 27.41 13.57
N ARG A 418 -15.61 27.33 12.44
CA ARG A 418 -17.01 26.84 12.37
C ARG A 418 -17.14 25.37 12.76
N SER A 419 -16.10 24.59 12.50
CA SER A 419 -16.02 23.17 12.90
C SER A 419 -15.67 22.99 14.38
N GLY A 420 -15.47 24.07 15.14
CA GLY A 420 -15.25 24.01 16.58
C GLY A 420 -13.81 23.70 17.00
N VAL A 421 -12.81 24.03 16.17
CA VAL A 421 -11.40 23.93 16.59
C VAL A 421 -11.15 24.82 17.80
N PRO A 422 -10.50 24.31 18.89
CA PRO A 422 -10.13 25.13 20.04
C PRO A 422 -9.31 26.35 19.64
N GLN A 423 -9.61 27.51 20.22
CA GLN A 423 -8.96 28.78 19.84
C GLN A 423 -7.44 28.73 20.04
N GLU A 424 -6.96 28.08 21.09
CA GLU A 424 -5.51 27.90 21.34
C GLU A 424 -4.83 27.14 20.20
N LEU A 425 -5.43 26.02 19.74
CA LEU A 425 -4.92 25.24 18.61
C LEU A 425 -4.99 26.03 17.30
N LEU A 426 -6.10 26.72 17.07
CA LEU A 426 -6.29 27.55 15.88
C LEU A 426 -5.27 28.72 15.85
N GLY A 427 -5.00 29.34 17.00
CA GLY A 427 -4.03 30.42 17.14
C GLY A 427 -2.60 30.03 16.75
N ARG A 428 -2.21 28.80 17.00
CA ARG A 428 -0.88 28.27 16.62
C ARG A 428 -0.64 28.23 15.11
N PHE A 429 -1.69 28.07 14.33
CA PHE A 429 -1.59 27.91 12.88
C PHE A 429 -2.10 29.13 12.10
N CYS A 430 -3.17 29.79 12.53
CA CYS A 430 -3.86 30.84 11.79
C CYS A 430 -3.35 32.25 12.10
N THR A 431 -2.55 32.48 13.16
CA THR A 431 -1.92 33.78 13.41
C THR A 431 -0.57 33.84 12.70
N GLY A 432 -0.31 34.90 11.98
CA GLY A 432 0.99 35.15 11.36
C GLY A 432 2.07 35.44 12.43
N ARG A 433 3.32 35.08 12.15
CA ARG A 433 4.52 35.25 13.01
C ARG A 433 4.77 36.69 13.53
N LYS A 434 3.96 37.67 13.10
CA LYS A 434 4.17 39.09 13.47
C LYS A 434 3.69 39.48 14.88
N GLU A 435 2.96 38.63 15.59
CA GLU A 435 2.49 38.94 16.94
C GLU A 435 3.29 38.30 18.06
N ALA A 436 4.16 37.31 17.76
CA ALA A 436 4.98 36.61 18.76
C ALA A 436 6.32 37.31 19.09
N GLU A 437 6.67 38.39 18.39
CA GLU A 437 7.87 39.23 18.71
C GLU A 437 7.51 40.58 19.38
N ALA A 438 6.25 40.72 19.80
CA ALA A 438 5.75 41.99 20.42
C ALA A 438 5.29 41.81 21.89
N GLU A 439 5.65 40.66 22.54
CA GLU A 439 5.63 40.50 24.02
C GLU A 439 7.10 40.18 24.49
#